data_d58b77cba94b98012013d57e513fcb20
#
_entry.id   d58b77cba94b98012013d57e513fcb20
#
_cell.length_a   1.000
_cell.length_b   1.000
_cell.length_c   1.000
_cell.angle_alpha   90.00
_cell.angle_beta   90.00
_cell.angle_gamma   90.00
#
_symmetry.space_group_name_H-M   'P 1'
#
loop_
_entity.id
_entity.type
_entity.pdbx_description
1 polymer ?
#
loop_
_entity_poly.entity_id
_entity_poly.type
_entity_poly.pdbx_seq_one_letter_code
_entity_poly.pdbx_strand_id
1 'polypeptide(L)'
;MVYHYTDIANLEKIICKNVEGEAELIFRATNCKFLNDGTENTLGIKIVSQFLSLVEDNLNIKQEDRVSSLLNIPGYINRIYQHQKTFDDHNSSTDNYIVSFSCDKDSLVMWSMYGNKGDGVALGVDDSFLTIPYNKGFNTYKQKCTYWSQHTLTEQNENISHELFESMKENYIMMTNIAAKEAFVGLSKENKEEMAFRFKGYILLNLVTYYSIFHKLDMWSNENEFRFSTAGFGPIVKYYKNTKGVYVPYINVSFPIDALKEVVIGPTCGRNSYGMVKSLMYERGMLSIPIVTESQCPLQ
;
A
#
# COMPACT_ATOMS: atom_id res chain seq x y z
N MET A 1 -3.42 -15.83 3.43
CA MET A 1 -4.75 -15.32 3.02
C MET A 1 -5.02 -14.00 3.72
N VAL A 2 -5.57 -13.02 3.00
CA VAL A 2 -5.87 -11.68 3.51
C VAL A 2 -7.31 -11.29 3.15
N TYR A 3 -7.93 -10.37 3.91
CA TYR A 3 -9.35 -10.07 3.83
C TYR A 3 -9.60 -8.60 3.49
N HIS A 4 -10.36 -8.34 2.42
CA HIS A 4 -10.79 -6.99 2.06
C HIS A 4 -12.23 -6.77 2.55
N TYR A 5 -12.38 -5.91 3.57
CA TYR A 5 -13.66 -5.55 4.12
C TYR A 5 -14.30 -4.43 3.32
N THR A 6 -15.58 -4.57 2.98
CA THR A 6 -16.29 -3.59 2.18
C THR A 6 -17.81 -3.69 2.38
N ASP A 7 -18.54 -2.67 1.94
CA ASP A 7 -19.99 -2.70 1.83
C ASP A 7 -20.39 -3.78 0.81
N ILE A 8 -21.45 -4.55 1.13
CA ILE A 8 -21.98 -5.59 0.25
C ILE A 8 -22.37 -5.05 -1.13
N ALA A 9 -22.81 -3.78 -1.23
CA ALA A 9 -23.13 -3.12 -2.48
C ALA A 9 -21.92 -2.91 -3.41
N ASN A 10 -20.70 -3.06 -2.90
CA ASN A 10 -19.48 -2.99 -3.73
C ASN A 10 -19.10 -4.34 -4.35
N LEU A 11 -19.74 -5.43 -3.94
CA LEU A 11 -19.39 -6.77 -4.40
C LEU A 11 -19.47 -6.89 -5.93
N GLU A 12 -20.54 -6.34 -6.54
CA GLU A 12 -20.72 -6.33 -7.99
C GLU A 12 -19.64 -5.55 -8.75
N LYS A 13 -19.03 -4.55 -8.09
CA LYS A 13 -17.97 -3.73 -8.68
C LYS A 13 -16.60 -4.38 -8.53
N ILE A 14 -16.46 -5.26 -7.54
CA ILE A 14 -15.22 -5.99 -7.27
C ILE A 14 -15.17 -7.28 -8.08
N ILE A 15 -16.28 -8.03 -8.12
CA ILE A 15 -16.39 -9.25 -8.94
C ILE A 15 -17.01 -8.88 -10.28
N CYS A 16 -16.17 -8.58 -11.27
CA CYS A 16 -16.59 -8.11 -12.59
C CYS A 16 -16.36 -9.17 -13.65
N LYS A 17 -16.87 -8.91 -14.86
CA LYS A 17 -16.47 -9.62 -16.06
C LYS A 17 -15.52 -8.74 -16.86
N ASN A 18 -14.42 -9.30 -17.35
CA ASN A 18 -13.52 -8.63 -18.27
C ASN A 18 -14.14 -8.52 -19.67
N VAL A 19 -13.42 -7.94 -20.61
CA VAL A 19 -13.89 -7.77 -22.00
C VAL A 19 -14.13 -9.10 -22.74
N GLU A 20 -13.53 -10.18 -22.27
CA GLU A 20 -13.66 -11.55 -22.82
C GLU A 20 -14.82 -12.30 -22.15
N GLY A 21 -15.46 -11.69 -21.15
CA GLY A 21 -16.57 -12.27 -20.41
C GLY A 21 -16.15 -13.16 -19.22
N GLU A 22 -14.88 -13.26 -18.93
CA GLU A 22 -14.34 -14.00 -17.80
C GLU A 22 -14.43 -13.19 -16.50
N ALA A 23 -14.67 -13.88 -15.38
CA ALA A 23 -14.71 -13.23 -14.08
C ALA A 23 -13.32 -12.79 -13.62
N GLU A 24 -13.23 -11.60 -13.08
CA GLU A 24 -12.00 -11.04 -12.47
C GLU A 24 -12.32 -10.27 -11.19
N LEU A 25 -11.31 -10.10 -10.33
CA LEU A 25 -11.38 -9.24 -9.15
C LEU A 25 -10.80 -7.86 -9.48
N ILE A 26 -11.60 -6.81 -9.32
CA ILE A 26 -11.14 -5.44 -9.50
C ILE A 26 -11.19 -4.70 -8.17
N PHE A 27 -10.02 -4.37 -7.63
CA PHE A 27 -9.93 -3.51 -6.45
C PHE A 27 -9.59 -2.07 -6.84
N ARG A 28 -10.09 -1.12 -6.06
CA ARG A 28 -9.67 0.27 -6.14
C ARG A 28 -8.44 0.45 -5.29
N ALA A 29 -7.29 0.64 -5.94
CA ALA A 29 -6.09 1.07 -5.26
C ALA A 29 -6.14 2.59 -5.08
N THR A 30 -6.22 3.06 -3.85
CA THR A 30 -6.29 4.48 -3.50
C THR A 30 -4.89 5.08 -3.47
N ASN A 31 -4.74 6.32 -3.96
CA ASN A 31 -3.48 7.04 -3.85
C ASN A 31 -3.06 7.18 -2.39
N CYS A 32 -1.80 6.86 -2.08
CA CYS A 32 -1.29 6.79 -0.71
C CYS A 32 -1.41 8.13 0.05
N LYS A 33 -1.43 9.26 -0.65
CA LYS A 33 -1.59 10.61 -0.06
C LYS A 33 -3.01 10.88 0.47
N PHE A 34 -3.98 10.02 0.15
CA PHE A 34 -5.40 10.14 0.53
C PHE A 34 -5.87 9.03 1.46
N LEU A 35 -4.95 8.28 2.05
CA LEU A 35 -5.30 7.28 3.07
C LEU A 35 -5.80 7.95 4.37
N ASN A 36 -6.51 7.18 5.17
CA ASN A 36 -7.18 7.69 6.39
C ASN A 36 -6.20 8.14 7.48
N ASP A 37 -5.01 7.54 7.54
CA ASP A 37 -3.98 7.88 8.52
C ASP A 37 -3.06 8.99 8.01
N GLY A 38 -3.31 10.23 8.46
CA GLY A 38 -2.48 11.38 8.13
C GLY A 38 -1.07 11.34 8.75
N THR A 39 -0.76 10.38 9.63
CA THR A 39 0.54 10.26 10.31
C THR A 39 1.54 9.39 9.54
N GLU A 40 1.08 8.55 8.62
CA GLU A 40 1.93 7.62 7.86
C GLU A 40 3.09 8.33 7.13
N ASN A 41 2.80 9.44 6.46
CA ASN A 41 3.81 10.21 5.73
C ASN A 41 4.92 10.76 6.63
N THR A 42 4.58 11.17 7.85
CA THR A 42 5.57 11.68 8.81
C THR A 42 6.37 10.55 9.44
N LEU A 43 5.78 9.37 9.60
CA LEU A 43 6.42 8.20 10.18
C LEU A 43 7.56 7.69 9.29
N GLY A 44 7.32 7.56 7.99
CA GLY A 44 8.37 7.15 7.04
C GLY A 44 9.58 8.08 7.05
N ILE A 45 9.35 9.41 7.07
CA ILE A 45 10.43 10.39 7.16
C ILE A 45 11.22 10.21 8.48
N LYS A 46 10.54 10.02 9.61
CA LYS A 46 11.19 9.83 10.90
C LYS A 46 12.06 8.58 10.91
N ILE A 47 11.52 7.45 10.46
CA ILE A 47 12.25 6.17 10.41
C ILE A 47 13.51 6.33 9.55
N VAL A 48 13.37 6.84 8.34
CA VAL A 48 14.52 6.99 7.43
C VAL A 48 15.54 7.98 8.00
N SER A 49 15.12 9.12 8.54
CA SER A 49 16.03 10.11 9.12
C SER A 49 16.81 9.58 10.32
N GLN A 50 16.21 8.66 11.07
CA GLN A 50 16.83 8.09 12.27
C GLN A 50 17.87 7.01 11.94
N PHE A 51 17.63 6.21 10.91
CA PHE A 51 18.39 4.97 10.71
C PHE A 51 19.25 4.93 9.45
N LEU A 52 19.02 5.82 8.48
CA LEU A 52 19.71 5.78 7.19
C LEU A 52 21.23 5.90 7.32
N SER A 53 21.72 6.80 8.15
CA SER A 53 23.18 6.98 8.37
C SER A 53 23.84 5.75 8.98
N LEU A 54 23.15 5.06 9.90
CA LEU A 54 23.65 3.83 10.52
C LEU A 54 23.76 2.68 9.51
N VAL A 55 22.81 2.59 8.59
CA VAL A 55 22.84 1.62 7.49
C VAL A 55 24.02 1.92 6.56
N GLU A 56 24.23 3.17 6.19
CA GLU A 56 25.34 3.59 5.33
C GLU A 56 26.69 3.35 5.99
N ASP A 57 26.81 3.56 7.31
CA ASP A 57 28.01 3.23 8.07
C ASP A 57 28.30 1.73 8.04
N ASN A 58 27.29 0.90 8.27
CA ASN A 58 27.42 -0.57 8.20
C ASN A 58 27.83 -1.07 6.81
N LEU A 59 27.32 -0.43 5.77
CA LEU A 59 27.64 -0.75 4.37
C LEU A 59 28.97 -0.15 3.91
N ASN A 60 29.67 0.61 4.77
CA ASN A 60 30.92 1.33 4.45
C ASN A 60 30.77 2.29 3.26
N ILE A 61 29.60 2.94 3.13
CA ILE A 61 29.37 3.91 2.05
C ILE A 61 30.25 5.16 2.29
N LYS A 62 30.98 5.57 1.25
CA LYS A 62 31.82 6.75 1.32
C LYS A 62 30.99 8.01 1.54
N GLN A 63 31.55 8.99 2.24
CA GLN A 63 30.85 10.23 2.61
C GLN A 63 30.23 10.97 1.40
N GLU A 64 30.97 11.02 0.28
CA GLU A 64 30.53 11.65 -0.95
C GLU A 64 29.32 10.95 -1.61
N ASP A 65 29.14 9.64 -1.34
CA ASP A 65 28.09 8.80 -1.95
C ASP A 65 26.84 8.67 -1.05
N ARG A 66 26.91 9.14 0.21
CA ARG A 66 25.82 8.97 1.19
C ARG A 66 24.54 9.68 0.78
N VAL A 67 23.44 8.96 0.80
CA VAL A 67 22.08 9.46 0.60
C VAL A 67 21.64 10.30 1.82
N SER A 68 22.05 9.91 3.04
CA SER A 68 21.76 10.64 4.28
C SER A 68 22.29 12.08 4.26
N SER A 69 23.30 12.37 3.43
CA SER A 69 23.81 13.75 3.24
C SER A 69 22.72 14.74 2.80
N LEU A 70 21.68 14.26 2.09
CA LEU A 70 20.54 15.08 1.66
C LEU A 70 19.66 15.53 2.82
N LEU A 71 19.62 14.77 3.92
CA LEU A 71 18.84 15.09 5.11
C LEU A 71 19.40 16.33 5.81
N ASN A 72 20.68 16.64 5.63
CA ASN A 72 21.36 17.80 6.19
C ASN A 72 21.18 19.08 5.34
N ILE A 73 20.60 18.98 4.15
CA ILE A 73 20.35 20.14 3.30
C ILE A 73 19.14 20.91 3.83
N PRO A 74 19.27 22.21 4.19
CA PRO A 74 18.17 23.00 4.70
C PRO A 74 16.94 22.96 3.78
N GLY A 75 15.78 22.62 4.34
CA GLY A 75 14.51 22.55 3.62
C GLY A 75 14.32 21.31 2.73
N TYR A 76 15.29 20.39 2.63
CA TYR A 76 15.14 19.19 1.80
C TYR A 76 14.07 18.24 2.35
N ILE A 77 14.08 18.00 3.67
CA ILE A 77 13.03 17.20 4.34
C ILE A 77 11.65 17.82 4.12
N ASN A 78 11.53 19.14 4.21
CA ASN A 78 10.27 19.82 3.93
C ASN A 78 9.80 19.61 2.49
N ARG A 79 10.70 19.58 1.51
CA ARG A 79 10.36 19.29 0.12
C ARG A 79 9.85 17.86 -0.05
N ILE A 80 10.50 16.88 0.58
CA ILE A 80 10.02 15.48 0.59
C ILE A 80 8.64 15.43 1.23
N TYR A 81 8.43 16.07 2.37
CA TYR A 81 7.15 16.10 3.06
C TYR A 81 6.04 16.73 2.20
N GLN A 82 6.34 17.84 1.51
CA GLN A 82 5.37 18.45 0.59
C GLN A 82 5.08 17.52 -0.60
N HIS A 83 6.09 16.91 -1.19
CA HIS A 83 5.92 15.93 -2.27
C HIS A 83 5.02 14.75 -1.85
N GLN A 84 5.15 14.29 -0.62
CA GLN A 84 4.33 13.21 -0.06
C GLN A 84 2.87 13.64 0.21
N LYS A 85 2.61 14.94 0.43
CA LYS A 85 1.27 15.47 0.73
C LYS A 85 0.53 16.06 -0.46
N THR A 86 1.24 16.54 -1.46
CA THR A 86 0.63 17.18 -2.61
C THR A 86 0.39 16.15 -3.71
N PHE A 87 -0.80 16.17 -4.26
CA PHE A 87 -1.14 15.42 -5.46
C PHE A 87 -1.10 16.36 -6.66
N ASP A 88 -0.32 15.98 -7.67
CA ASP A 88 -0.26 16.66 -8.96
C ASP A 88 -0.55 15.63 -10.05
N ASP A 89 -1.53 15.90 -10.90
CA ASP A 89 -1.91 15.02 -12.01
C ASP A 89 -0.74 14.72 -12.96
N HIS A 90 0.21 15.65 -13.09
CA HIS A 90 1.39 15.46 -13.91
C HIS A 90 2.39 14.45 -13.32
N ASN A 91 2.33 14.24 -11.98
CA ASN A 91 3.17 13.29 -11.25
C ASN A 91 2.42 12.00 -10.87
N SER A 92 1.19 11.83 -11.33
CA SER A 92 0.36 10.66 -10.99
C SER A 92 0.99 9.31 -11.38
N SER A 93 1.87 9.31 -12.37
CA SER A 93 2.62 8.13 -12.83
C SER A 93 3.67 7.65 -11.82
N THR A 94 4.10 8.49 -10.88
CA THR A 94 5.09 8.17 -9.84
C THR A 94 4.45 7.93 -8.47
N ASP A 95 3.17 8.21 -8.32
CA ASP A 95 2.44 8.01 -7.07
C ASP A 95 2.19 6.53 -6.79
N ASN A 96 2.18 6.19 -5.51
CA ASN A 96 1.83 4.85 -5.06
C ASN A 96 0.33 4.76 -4.80
N TYR A 97 -0.26 3.66 -5.25
CA TYR A 97 -1.66 3.32 -5.07
C TYR A 97 -1.77 2.04 -4.26
N ILE A 98 -2.64 2.04 -3.25
CA ILE A 98 -2.69 1.00 -2.22
C ILE A 98 -4.06 0.35 -2.19
N VAL A 99 -4.08 -0.98 -2.15
CA VAL A 99 -5.22 -1.78 -1.72
C VAL A 99 -4.89 -2.32 -0.33
N SER A 100 -5.74 -2.00 0.63
CA SER A 100 -5.61 -2.47 2.01
C SER A 100 -6.45 -3.72 2.25
N PHE A 101 -5.85 -4.67 2.95
CA PHE A 101 -6.45 -5.89 3.44
C PHE A 101 -6.18 -6.00 4.94
N SER A 102 -6.92 -6.84 5.64
CA SER A 102 -6.62 -7.29 7.00
C SER A 102 -6.12 -8.73 6.98
N CYS A 103 -5.23 -9.09 7.89
CA CYS A 103 -4.90 -10.50 8.13
C CYS A 103 -6.01 -11.23 8.91
N ASP A 104 -6.96 -10.50 9.49
CA ASP A 104 -8.04 -11.03 10.32
C ASP A 104 -9.31 -11.28 9.50
N LYS A 105 -9.79 -12.52 9.57
CA LYS A 105 -10.99 -12.96 8.87
C LYS A 105 -12.28 -12.35 9.39
N ASP A 106 -12.39 -12.15 10.70
CA ASP A 106 -13.63 -11.80 11.39
C ASP A 106 -13.35 -10.87 12.58
N SER A 107 -12.98 -9.62 12.29
CA SER A 107 -12.57 -8.62 13.27
C SER A 107 -13.68 -7.60 13.53
N LEU A 108 -14.04 -7.42 14.80
CA LEU A 108 -15.00 -6.40 15.23
C LEU A 108 -14.62 -4.99 14.75
N VAL A 109 -13.35 -4.65 14.85
CA VAL A 109 -12.82 -3.35 14.41
C VAL A 109 -13.01 -3.18 12.90
N MET A 110 -12.64 -4.22 12.12
CA MET A 110 -12.75 -4.18 10.67
C MET A 110 -14.20 -4.10 10.20
N TRP A 111 -15.11 -4.84 10.84
CA TRP A 111 -16.55 -4.73 10.56
C TRP A 111 -17.08 -3.32 10.83
N SER A 112 -16.68 -2.75 11.95
CA SER A 112 -17.14 -1.41 12.37
C SER A 112 -16.65 -0.31 11.45
N MET A 113 -15.37 -0.37 11.04
CA MET A 113 -14.73 0.70 10.27
C MET A 113 -14.90 0.57 8.77
N TYR A 114 -14.83 -0.66 8.23
CA TYR A 114 -14.72 -0.92 6.79
C TYR A 114 -15.82 -1.84 6.24
N GLY A 115 -16.45 -2.64 7.08
CA GLY A 115 -17.52 -3.55 6.72
C GLY A 115 -18.93 -2.95 6.88
N ASN A 116 -19.11 -1.66 6.65
CA ASN A 116 -20.40 -0.96 6.76
C ASN A 116 -21.11 -1.23 8.10
N LYS A 117 -20.38 -1.12 9.21
CA LYS A 117 -20.89 -1.41 10.57
C LYS A 117 -21.45 -2.84 10.70
N GLY A 118 -20.85 -3.78 10.00
CA GLY A 118 -21.27 -5.18 9.99
C GLY A 118 -22.26 -5.57 8.90
N ASP A 119 -22.83 -4.61 8.16
CA ASP A 119 -23.72 -4.85 7.01
C ASP A 119 -22.92 -4.87 5.70
N GLY A 120 -21.84 -5.63 5.68
CA GLY A 120 -20.91 -5.73 4.58
C GLY A 120 -20.39 -7.13 4.37
N VAL A 121 -19.29 -7.25 3.62
CA VAL A 121 -18.60 -8.51 3.35
C VAL A 121 -17.11 -8.37 3.56
N ALA A 122 -16.44 -9.47 3.90
CA ALA A 122 -15.00 -9.59 3.86
C ALA A 122 -14.60 -10.63 2.81
N LEU A 123 -13.82 -10.18 1.82
CA LEU A 123 -13.36 -11.01 0.71
C LEU A 123 -12.01 -11.63 1.06
N GLY A 124 -11.96 -12.92 1.31
CA GLY A 124 -10.75 -13.69 1.59
C GLY A 124 -9.99 -13.99 0.30
N VAL A 125 -8.85 -13.34 0.15
CA VAL A 125 -7.99 -13.41 -1.04
C VAL A 125 -6.69 -14.14 -0.71
N ASP A 126 -6.30 -15.06 -1.57
CA ASP A 126 -4.96 -15.65 -1.51
C ASP A 126 -3.93 -14.61 -1.98
N ASP A 127 -3.12 -14.14 -1.06
CA ASP A 127 -2.15 -13.08 -1.29
C ASP A 127 -1.04 -13.48 -2.28
N SER A 128 -0.86 -14.77 -2.56
CA SER A 128 0.07 -15.22 -3.62
C SER A 128 -0.31 -14.68 -5.00
N PHE A 129 -1.62 -14.49 -5.26
CA PHE A 129 -2.14 -13.93 -6.50
C PHE A 129 -2.07 -12.41 -6.60
N LEU A 130 -1.77 -11.69 -5.50
CA LEU A 130 -1.65 -10.24 -5.50
C LEU A 130 -0.33 -9.84 -6.17
N THR A 131 -0.29 -9.95 -7.47
CA THR A 131 0.86 -9.59 -8.32
C THR A 131 0.38 -8.94 -9.61
N ILE A 132 1.09 -7.94 -10.09
CA ILE A 132 0.90 -7.38 -11.43
C ILE A 132 2.10 -7.82 -12.28
N PRO A 133 1.89 -8.36 -13.48
CA PRO A 133 2.99 -8.75 -14.35
C PRO A 133 3.95 -7.58 -14.59
N TYR A 134 5.24 -7.79 -14.37
CA TYR A 134 6.31 -6.78 -14.49
C TYR A 134 6.36 -6.10 -15.87
N ASN A 135 5.94 -6.81 -16.92
CA ASN A 135 5.89 -6.29 -18.30
C ASN A 135 4.87 -5.15 -18.50
N LYS A 136 4.06 -4.80 -17.49
CA LYS A 136 3.15 -3.63 -17.52
C LYS A 136 3.77 -2.34 -16.97
N GLY A 137 5.06 -2.32 -16.64
CA GLY A 137 5.76 -1.12 -16.16
C GLY A 137 5.37 -0.68 -14.75
N PHE A 138 4.83 -1.59 -13.93
CA PHE A 138 4.46 -1.30 -12.55
C PHE A 138 5.47 -1.89 -11.57
N ASN A 139 5.88 -1.09 -10.60
CA ASN A 139 6.55 -1.58 -9.40
C ASN A 139 5.49 -1.97 -8.37
N THR A 140 5.53 -3.21 -7.90
CA THR A 140 4.56 -3.71 -6.92
C THR A 140 5.25 -4.20 -5.68
N TYR A 141 4.67 -3.86 -4.53
CA TYR A 141 5.10 -4.33 -3.21
C TYR A 141 3.89 -4.89 -2.49
N LYS A 142 4.08 -5.95 -1.72
CA LYS A 142 3.03 -6.50 -0.87
C LYS A 142 3.63 -7.02 0.43
N GLN A 143 3.10 -6.56 1.54
CA GLN A 143 3.50 -7.06 2.87
C GLN A 143 2.53 -6.63 3.96
N LYS A 144 2.68 -7.24 5.13
CA LYS A 144 2.01 -6.86 6.36
C LYS A 144 2.61 -5.54 6.88
N CYS A 145 1.75 -4.64 7.38
CA CYS A 145 2.21 -3.41 8.02
C CYS A 145 2.92 -3.70 9.34
N THR A 146 3.99 -2.96 9.58
CA THR A 146 4.72 -2.94 10.86
C THR A 146 4.20 -1.80 11.72
N TYR A 147 3.97 -2.06 13.01
CA TYR A 147 3.39 -1.10 13.94
C TYR A 147 4.42 -0.61 14.95
N TRP A 148 4.41 0.70 15.20
CA TRP A 148 5.39 1.40 16.03
C TRP A 148 4.72 2.12 17.20
N SER A 149 5.25 1.96 18.42
CA SER A 149 4.81 2.81 19.52
C SER A 149 5.37 4.24 19.36
N GLN A 150 4.61 5.24 19.76
CA GLN A 150 5.09 6.62 19.78
C GLN A 150 6.36 6.79 20.63
N HIS A 151 6.50 6.02 21.71
CA HIS A 151 7.66 6.04 22.59
C HIS A 151 8.93 5.54 21.90
N THR A 152 8.83 4.48 21.10
CA THR A 152 9.98 3.92 20.37
C THR A 152 10.57 4.89 19.36
N LEU A 153 9.75 5.83 18.86
CA LEU A 153 10.17 6.84 17.88
C LEU A 153 10.73 8.13 18.51
N THR A 154 10.48 8.36 19.80
CA THR A 154 10.94 9.56 20.52
C THR A 154 12.20 9.31 21.34
N GLU A 155 12.43 8.11 21.78
CA GLU A 155 13.65 7.72 22.44
C GLU A 155 14.70 7.42 21.36
N GLN A 156 15.87 8.06 21.47
CA GLN A 156 17.08 7.70 20.73
C GLN A 156 17.56 6.32 21.25
N ASN A 157 16.73 5.28 21.03
CA ASN A 157 17.04 3.96 21.54
C ASN A 157 18.10 3.32 20.64
N GLU A 158 19.26 3.07 21.24
CA GLU A 158 20.36 2.27 20.69
C GLU A 158 19.94 0.83 20.35
N ASN A 159 18.75 0.41 20.76
CA ASN A 159 18.14 -0.88 20.44
C ASN A 159 17.14 -0.77 19.28
N ILE A 160 17.64 -0.44 18.12
CA ILE A 160 16.92 -0.73 16.86
C ILE A 160 16.64 -2.23 16.86
N SER A 161 15.38 -2.63 16.61
CA SER A 161 15.16 -4.04 16.37
C SER A 161 16.07 -4.45 15.19
N HIS A 162 16.84 -5.49 15.39
CA HIS A 162 17.74 -6.01 14.34
C HIS A 162 17.00 -6.23 13.02
N GLU A 163 15.73 -6.61 13.09
CA GLU A 163 14.86 -6.79 11.94
C GLU A 163 14.64 -5.51 11.13
N LEU A 164 14.42 -4.35 11.78
CA LEU A 164 14.26 -3.09 11.06
C LEU A 164 15.55 -2.66 10.36
N PHE A 165 16.67 -2.81 11.06
CA PHE A 165 17.97 -2.46 10.52
C PHE A 165 18.31 -3.30 9.29
N GLU A 166 18.14 -4.62 9.35
CA GLU A 166 18.38 -5.50 8.21
C GLU A 166 17.37 -5.22 7.07
N SER A 167 16.10 -5.00 7.39
CA SER A 167 15.10 -4.59 6.39
C SER A 167 15.48 -3.28 5.70
N MET A 168 15.96 -2.28 6.45
CA MET A 168 16.38 -1.01 5.84
C MET A 168 17.62 -1.17 4.99
N LYS A 169 18.56 -2.00 5.40
CA LYS A 169 19.76 -2.32 4.63
C LYS A 169 19.43 -3.01 3.30
N GLU A 170 18.55 -4.01 3.33
CA GLU A 170 18.06 -4.68 2.12
C GLU A 170 17.33 -3.72 1.18
N ASN A 171 16.44 -2.90 1.72
CA ASN A 171 15.72 -1.88 0.95
C ASN A 171 16.67 -0.84 0.36
N TYR A 172 17.67 -0.38 1.11
CA TYR A 172 18.69 0.54 0.61
C TYR A 172 19.45 -0.05 -0.59
N ILE A 173 19.91 -1.29 -0.47
CA ILE A 173 20.60 -2.00 -1.55
C ILE A 173 19.68 -2.16 -2.78
N MET A 174 18.43 -2.57 -2.55
CA MET A 174 17.45 -2.73 -3.62
C MET A 174 17.18 -1.41 -4.34
N MET A 175 16.91 -0.32 -3.61
CA MET A 175 16.64 1.01 -4.18
C MET A 175 17.85 1.57 -4.91
N THR A 176 19.08 1.31 -4.42
CA THR A 176 20.31 1.69 -5.10
C THR A 176 20.45 0.99 -6.45
N ASN A 177 20.14 -0.31 -6.52
CA ASN A 177 20.16 -1.08 -7.77
C ASN A 177 19.09 -0.62 -8.77
N ILE A 178 17.90 -0.24 -8.30
CA ILE A 178 16.84 0.32 -9.15
C ILE A 178 17.25 1.71 -9.65
N ALA A 179 17.73 2.58 -8.77
CA ALA A 179 18.17 3.93 -9.11
C ALA A 179 19.28 3.94 -10.14
N ALA A 180 20.20 2.98 -10.08
CA ALA A 180 21.25 2.83 -11.08
C ALA A 180 20.72 2.59 -12.50
N LYS A 181 19.50 2.04 -12.63
CA LYS A 181 18.86 1.81 -13.93
C LYS A 181 18.00 3.00 -14.39
N GLU A 182 17.36 3.69 -13.47
CA GLU A 182 16.30 4.67 -13.77
C GLU A 182 16.77 6.14 -13.67
N ALA A 183 17.66 6.47 -12.74
CA ALA A 183 18.07 7.85 -12.48
C ALA A 183 18.84 8.51 -13.66
N PHE A 184 19.30 7.71 -14.62
CA PHE A 184 20.10 8.18 -15.75
C PHE A 184 19.30 8.36 -17.04
N VAL A 185 18.01 8.10 -17.02
CA VAL A 185 17.15 8.27 -18.20
C VAL A 185 17.03 9.76 -18.54
N GLY A 186 17.51 10.14 -19.72
CA GLY A 186 17.37 11.50 -20.24
C GLY A 186 18.42 12.53 -19.81
N LEU A 187 19.48 12.11 -19.10
CA LEU A 187 20.58 12.98 -18.70
C LEU A 187 21.80 12.86 -19.65
N SER A 188 22.40 14.01 -20.01
CA SER A 188 23.69 14.02 -20.67
C SER A 188 24.78 13.64 -19.67
N LYS A 189 25.82 12.92 -20.14
CA LYS A 189 26.95 12.49 -19.28
C LYS A 189 27.81 13.63 -18.73
N GLU A 190 27.51 14.88 -19.10
CA GLU A 190 28.35 16.05 -18.81
C GLU A 190 28.16 16.62 -17.40
N ASN A 191 27.02 16.34 -16.73
CA ASN A 191 26.75 16.87 -15.38
C ASN A 191 26.71 15.76 -14.32
N LYS A 192 27.89 15.30 -13.90
CA LYS A 192 28.05 14.22 -12.91
C LYS A 192 27.48 14.57 -11.53
N GLU A 193 27.59 15.83 -11.12
CA GLU A 193 27.10 16.27 -9.80
C GLU A 193 25.56 16.27 -9.74
N GLU A 194 24.91 16.76 -10.78
CA GLU A 194 23.46 16.72 -10.89
C GLU A 194 22.94 15.29 -10.94
N MET A 195 23.63 14.40 -11.69
CA MET A 195 23.30 12.99 -11.73
C MET A 195 23.40 12.33 -10.35
N ALA A 196 24.49 12.59 -9.62
CA ALA A 196 24.67 12.06 -8.27
C ALA A 196 23.59 12.57 -7.30
N PHE A 197 23.24 13.86 -7.39
CA PHE A 197 22.18 14.45 -6.57
C PHE A 197 20.81 13.82 -6.87
N ARG A 198 20.45 13.66 -8.14
CA ARG A 198 19.18 13.02 -8.55
C ARG A 198 19.13 11.55 -8.13
N PHE A 199 20.24 10.82 -8.26
CA PHE A 199 20.36 9.43 -7.84
C PHE A 199 20.09 9.28 -6.34
N LYS A 200 20.75 10.08 -5.50
CA LYS A 200 20.52 10.08 -4.05
C LYS A 200 19.09 10.49 -3.71
N GLY A 201 18.56 11.51 -4.38
CA GLY A 201 17.18 11.97 -4.18
C GLY A 201 16.15 10.90 -4.50
N TYR A 202 16.38 10.15 -5.56
CA TYR A 202 15.52 9.01 -5.94
C TYR A 202 15.52 7.92 -4.85
N ILE A 203 16.70 7.51 -4.38
CA ILE A 203 16.81 6.51 -3.30
C ILE A 203 16.10 7.00 -2.05
N LEU A 204 16.37 8.23 -1.60
CA LEU A 204 15.79 8.78 -0.38
C LEU A 204 14.26 8.84 -0.46
N LEU A 205 13.72 9.34 -1.58
CA LEU A 205 12.29 9.44 -1.78
C LEU A 205 11.61 8.08 -1.75
N ASN A 206 12.19 7.08 -2.40
CA ASN A 206 11.62 5.73 -2.43
C ASN A 206 11.71 5.05 -1.07
N LEU A 207 12.80 5.22 -0.31
CA LEU A 207 12.88 4.74 1.07
C LEU A 207 11.81 5.37 1.95
N VAL A 208 11.70 6.70 1.94
CA VAL A 208 10.67 7.40 2.71
C VAL A 208 9.27 6.94 2.32
N THR A 209 8.99 6.78 1.03
CA THR A 209 7.70 6.31 0.55
C THR A 209 7.40 4.88 1.01
N TYR A 210 8.38 3.97 0.90
CA TYR A 210 8.23 2.59 1.36
C TYR A 210 7.90 2.52 2.85
N TYR A 211 8.67 3.25 3.69
CA TYR A 211 8.44 3.28 5.13
C TYR A 211 7.16 4.03 5.51
N SER A 212 6.69 4.98 4.71
CA SER A 212 5.39 5.61 4.89
C SER A 212 4.23 4.67 4.56
N ILE A 213 4.38 3.80 3.57
CA ILE A 213 3.31 2.90 3.12
C ILE A 213 3.14 1.72 4.06
N PHE A 214 4.24 1.12 4.54
CA PHE A 214 4.20 -0.17 5.24
C PHE A 214 4.40 -0.06 6.75
N HIS A 215 4.47 1.15 7.30
CA HIS A 215 4.64 1.38 8.74
C HIS A 215 3.56 2.29 9.28
N LYS A 216 2.99 1.91 10.41
CA LYS A 216 1.88 2.61 11.07
C LYS A 216 2.18 2.79 12.56
N LEU A 217 1.47 3.71 13.20
CA LEU A 217 1.47 3.79 14.67
C LEU A 217 0.66 2.63 15.26
N ASP A 218 1.06 2.17 16.44
CA ASP A 218 0.47 1.02 17.16
C ASP A 218 -1.01 1.19 17.49
N MET A 219 -1.50 2.42 17.58
CA MET A 219 -2.92 2.71 17.73
C MET A 219 -3.78 2.12 16.60
N TRP A 220 -3.19 1.82 15.45
CA TRP A 220 -3.83 1.17 14.31
C TRP A 220 -3.61 -0.34 14.23
N SER A 221 -2.93 -0.94 15.22
CA SER A 221 -2.56 -2.36 15.21
C SER A 221 -3.74 -3.33 15.14
N ASN A 222 -4.91 -2.90 15.60
CA ASN A 222 -6.15 -3.68 15.50
C ASN A 222 -6.65 -3.90 14.07
N GLU A 223 -6.13 -3.16 13.09
CA GLU A 223 -6.44 -3.40 11.67
C GLU A 223 -5.72 -4.63 11.13
N ASN A 224 -4.59 -5.04 11.78
CA ASN A 224 -3.74 -6.15 11.36
C ASN A 224 -3.51 -6.15 9.84
N GLU A 225 -3.13 -4.97 9.34
CA GLU A 225 -3.19 -4.61 7.93
C GLU A 225 -2.12 -5.30 7.10
N PHE A 226 -2.52 -5.75 5.92
CA PHE A 226 -1.67 -6.18 4.82
C PHE A 226 -1.93 -5.28 3.62
N ARG A 227 -0.90 -4.73 3.02
CA ARG A 227 -1.01 -3.82 1.88
C ARG A 227 -0.44 -4.42 0.61
N PHE A 228 -1.17 -4.23 -0.47
CA PHE A 228 -0.68 -4.30 -1.82
C PHE A 228 -0.49 -2.87 -2.33
N SER A 229 0.74 -2.52 -2.74
CA SER A 229 1.07 -1.22 -3.30
C SER A 229 1.56 -1.36 -4.72
N THR A 230 1.17 -0.44 -5.58
CA THR A 230 1.64 -0.38 -6.97
C THR A 230 1.94 1.06 -7.36
N ALA A 231 3.03 1.24 -8.12
CA ALA A 231 3.40 2.50 -8.75
C ALA A 231 3.91 2.23 -10.17
N GLY A 232 3.70 3.16 -11.10
CA GLY A 232 4.23 3.00 -12.46
C GLY A 232 3.59 3.94 -13.47
N PHE A 233 4.14 3.91 -14.68
CA PHE A 233 3.69 4.75 -15.79
C PHE A 233 2.47 4.13 -16.48
N GLY A 234 1.42 4.92 -16.62
CA GLY A 234 0.31 4.63 -17.52
C GLY A 234 -1.01 4.14 -16.92
N PRO A 235 -1.21 4.03 -15.58
CA PRO A 235 -2.55 3.75 -15.10
C PRO A 235 -3.49 4.91 -15.41
N ILE A 236 -4.70 4.57 -15.82
CA ILE A 236 -5.76 5.58 -15.95
C ILE A 236 -6.23 5.92 -14.54
N VAL A 237 -5.86 7.11 -14.07
CA VAL A 237 -6.31 7.63 -12.78
C VAL A 237 -7.78 8.02 -12.89
N LYS A 238 -8.55 7.53 -11.94
CA LYS A 238 -9.97 7.82 -11.75
C LYS A 238 -10.17 8.53 -10.43
N TYR A 239 -11.32 9.15 -10.25
CA TYR A 239 -11.65 9.90 -9.05
C TYR A 239 -12.99 9.45 -8.49
N TYR A 240 -13.09 9.37 -7.16
CA TYR A 240 -14.38 9.29 -6.49
C TYR A 240 -14.47 10.39 -5.44
N LYS A 241 -15.69 10.82 -5.15
CA LYS A 241 -15.95 11.81 -4.10
C LYS A 241 -16.23 11.08 -2.79
N ASN A 242 -15.42 11.33 -1.78
CA ASN A 242 -15.64 10.73 -0.46
C ASN A 242 -16.77 11.44 0.30
N THR A 243 -17.12 10.92 1.48
CA THR A 243 -18.19 11.48 2.34
C THR A 243 -17.93 12.92 2.81
N LYS A 244 -16.66 13.37 2.81
CA LYS A 244 -16.25 14.74 3.14
C LYS A 244 -16.25 15.67 1.92
N GLY A 245 -16.65 15.17 0.74
CA GLY A 245 -16.70 15.95 -0.48
C GLY A 245 -15.37 16.09 -1.23
N VAL A 246 -14.31 15.43 -0.76
CA VAL A 246 -12.97 15.44 -1.37
C VAL A 246 -12.93 14.44 -2.52
N TYR A 247 -12.36 14.85 -3.65
CA TYR A 247 -12.05 13.95 -4.76
C TYR A 247 -10.78 13.15 -4.46
N VAL A 248 -10.92 11.84 -4.41
CA VAL A 248 -9.84 10.91 -4.08
C VAL A 248 -9.40 10.19 -5.35
N PRO A 249 -8.14 10.32 -5.76
CA PRO A 249 -7.62 9.60 -6.93
C PRO A 249 -7.40 8.12 -6.62
N TYR A 250 -7.74 7.26 -7.57
CA TYR A 250 -7.53 5.84 -7.50
C TYR A 250 -7.26 5.24 -8.88
N ILE A 251 -6.71 4.05 -8.89
CA ILE A 251 -6.61 3.20 -10.08
C ILE A 251 -7.34 1.88 -9.83
N ASN A 252 -7.81 1.25 -10.88
CA ASN A 252 -8.31 -0.12 -10.81
C ASN A 252 -7.14 -1.09 -10.96
N VAL A 253 -7.07 -2.06 -10.05
CA VAL A 253 -6.11 -3.16 -10.09
C VAL A 253 -6.88 -4.45 -10.22
N SER A 254 -6.58 -5.22 -11.28
CA SER A 254 -7.23 -6.51 -11.56
C SER A 254 -6.38 -7.67 -11.10
N PHE A 255 -7.03 -8.64 -10.49
CA PHE A 255 -6.45 -9.92 -10.10
C PHE A 255 -7.29 -11.07 -10.66
N PRO A 256 -6.69 -12.26 -10.88
CA PRO A 256 -7.45 -13.45 -11.29
C PRO A 256 -8.56 -13.75 -10.29
N ILE A 257 -9.72 -14.20 -10.78
CA ILE A 257 -10.85 -14.57 -9.92
C ILE A 257 -10.49 -15.71 -8.97
N ASP A 258 -9.58 -16.58 -9.38
CA ASP A 258 -9.07 -17.69 -8.56
C ASP A 258 -8.34 -17.23 -7.28
N ALA A 259 -7.99 -15.97 -7.18
CA ALA A 259 -7.51 -15.38 -5.94
C ALA A 259 -8.57 -15.34 -4.84
N LEU A 260 -9.87 -15.24 -5.18
CA LEU A 260 -10.97 -15.24 -4.23
C LEU A 260 -11.23 -16.65 -3.71
N LYS A 261 -10.96 -16.89 -2.44
CA LYS A 261 -11.14 -18.19 -1.79
C LYS A 261 -12.35 -18.24 -0.87
N GLU A 262 -12.71 -17.12 -0.27
CA GLU A 262 -13.76 -17.03 0.73
C GLU A 262 -14.48 -15.69 0.68
N VAL A 263 -15.77 -15.71 1.04
CA VAL A 263 -16.56 -14.50 1.33
C VAL A 263 -17.20 -14.67 2.69
N VAL A 264 -16.90 -13.79 3.61
CA VAL A 264 -17.54 -13.74 4.93
C VAL A 264 -18.61 -12.65 4.89
N ILE A 265 -19.82 -13.02 5.23
CA ILE A 265 -20.96 -12.09 5.33
C ILE A 265 -20.95 -11.49 6.72
N GLY A 266 -21.09 -10.18 6.80
CA GLY A 266 -21.02 -9.44 8.06
C GLY A 266 -22.14 -9.75 9.03
N PRO A 267 -21.91 -9.51 10.33
CA PRO A 267 -22.78 -9.99 11.41
C PRO A 267 -24.16 -9.31 11.45
N THR A 268 -24.33 -8.15 10.82
CA THR A 268 -25.62 -7.43 10.78
C THR A 268 -26.32 -7.52 9.43
N CYS A 269 -25.76 -8.28 8.48
CA CYS A 269 -26.34 -8.49 7.16
C CYS A 269 -27.73 -9.17 7.25
N GLY A 270 -28.62 -8.79 6.34
CA GLY A 270 -29.96 -9.39 6.25
C GLY A 270 -29.93 -10.88 5.90
N ARG A 271 -30.98 -11.62 6.30
CA ARG A 271 -31.11 -13.09 6.10
C ARG A 271 -30.92 -13.56 4.65
N ASN A 272 -31.18 -12.69 3.67
CA ASN A 272 -31.07 -13.06 2.24
C ASN A 272 -29.67 -12.84 1.66
N SER A 273 -28.74 -12.24 2.40
CA SER A 273 -27.41 -11.84 1.91
C SER A 273 -26.60 -13.05 1.43
N TYR A 274 -26.70 -14.19 2.12
CA TYR A 274 -26.04 -15.42 1.72
C TYR A 274 -26.48 -15.90 0.31
N GLY A 275 -27.79 -15.95 0.06
CA GLY A 275 -28.33 -16.34 -1.25
C GLY A 275 -27.96 -15.34 -2.34
N MET A 276 -28.01 -14.04 -2.04
CA MET A 276 -27.64 -12.97 -2.95
C MET A 276 -26.17 -13.07 -3.39
N VAL A 277 -25.26 -13.25 -2.44
CA VAL A 277 -23.83 -13.40 -2.71
C VAL A 277 -23.57 -14.60 -3.61
N LYS A 278 -24.19 -15.76 -3.33
CA LYS A 278 -24.06 -16.95 -4.18
C LYS A 278 -24.64 -16.76 -5.58
N SER A 279 -25.79 -16.10 -5.70
CA SER A 279 -26.40 -15.79 -7.00
C SER A 279 -25.51 -14.89 -7.84
N LEU A 280 -24.93 -13.85 -7.23
CA LEU A 280 -24.00 -12.97 -7.94
C LEU A 280 -22.79 -13.73 -8.48
N MET A 281 -22.19 -14.59 -7.69
CA MET A 281 -21.04 -15.40 -8.13
C MET A 281 -21.41 -16.29 -9.31
N TYR A 282 -22.57 -16.93 -9.25
CA TYR A 282 -23.07 -17.76 -10.34
C TYR A 282 -23.32 -16.94 -11.62
N GLU A 283 -23.94 -15.76 -11.52
CA GLU A 283 -24.16 -14.84 -12.64
C GLU A 283 -22.86 -14.35 -13.29
N ARG A 284 -21.80 -14.21 -12.50
CA ARG A 284 -20.45 -13.87 -12.99
C ARG A 284 -19.74 -15.04 -13.66
N GLY A 285 -20.36 -16.26 -13.67
CA GLY A 285 -19.81 -17.43 -14.33
C GLY A 285 -18.64 -18.07 -13.59
N MET A 286 -18.58 -17.89 -12.27
CA MET A 286 -17.53 -18.53 -11.47
C MET A 286 -17.71 -20.05 -11.48
N LEU A 287 -16.74 -20.77 -12.05
CA LEU A 287 -16.75 -22.24 -12.15
C LEU A 287 -16.55 -22.91 -10.79
N SER A 288 -15.75 -22.29 -9.93
CA SER A 288 -15.60 -22.66 -8.52
C SER A 288 -16.13 -21.53 -7.65
N ILE A 289 -17.23 -21.77 -6.96
CA ILE A 289 -17.77 -20.80 -6.01
C ILE A 289 -16.89 -20.82 -4.76
N PRO A 290 -16.37 -19.66 -4.31
CA PRO A 290 -15.61 -19.60 -3.06
C PRO A 290 -16.50 -20.02 -1.88
N ILE A 291 -15.85 -20.35 -0.76
CA ILE A 291 -16.58 -20.68 0.47
C ILE A 291 -17.31 -19.41 0.95
N VAL A 292 -18.62 -19.49 1.14
CA VAL A 292 -19.41 -18.40 1.72
C VAL A 292 -19.75 -18.78 3.16
N THR A 293 -19.36 -17.94 4.10
CA THR A 293 -19.61 -18.11 5.54
C THR A 293 -20.25 -16.86 6.13
N GLU A 294 -20.86 -16.99 7.30
CA GLU A 294 -21.38 -15.86 8.08
C GLU A 294 -20.39 -15.52 9.20
N SER A 295 -20.27 -14.24 9.53
CA SER A 295 -19.49 -13.77 10.66
C SER A 295 -20.03 -14.33 11.96
N GLN A 296 -19.12 -14.64 12.88
CA GLN A 296 -19.46 -15.00 14.27
C GLN A 296 -19.20 -13.84 15.24
N CYS A 297 -18.85 -12.66 14.69
CA CYS A 297 -18.58 -11.48 15.49
C CYS A 297 -19.86 -10.97 16.20
N PRO A 298 -19.82 -10.69 17.51
CA PRO A 298 -20.98 -10.28 18.28
C PRO A 298 -21.33 -8.79 18.08
N LEU A 299 -21.47 -8.32 16.85
CA LEU A 299 -22.03 -7.01 16.52
C LEU A 299 -23.56 -7.11 16.52
N GLN A 300 -24.21 -6.27 17.30
CA GLN A 300 -25.67 -6.12 17.35
C GLN A 300 -26.08 -4.73 16.87
#